data_a11602e87f5d0baefc3c30f4bb02ee9d
#
_entry.id   a11602e87f5d0baefc3c30f4bb02ee9d
#
_cell.length_a   1.000
_cell.length_b   1.000
_cell.length_c   1.000
_cell.angle_alpha   90.00
_cell.angle_beta   90.00
_cell.angle_gamma   90.00
#
_symmetry.space_group_name_H-M   'P 1'
#
loop_
_entity.id
_entity.type
_entity.pdbx_description
1 polymer ?
#
loop_
_entity_poly.entity_id
_entity_poly.type
_entity_poly.pdbx_seq_one_letter_code
_entity_poly.pdbx_strand_id
1 'polypeptide(L)'
;MLRTLHILLATLMLCACNSHAATPDNGGSAEPVREVIVGAQDTTTYMPLLHNRRVAVLANHTAMYDTERHIVDVMHGEGINVVGIFAPEHGFRGSVEAGATIEDGIDAKTGIAILSLYNGNTQRPSDDVMRSFDVLVVDMQDVGLRFYTYYISMLRMVDACADFGCEVVVLDRPNPNGHYVDGPILDMKYKSGVGWLPIPVVHGLTMGEIATMAIGEGWAKPAKLTVIKCKNYDHTTHYELPIAPSPNLPTQHSIYLYPTTCLFEGTVLSMGRGTEAPFEIYGHPDLKGYDYSFTPAPNAGSAEPPHMGRLCYGGDLRDIPNEEIWAEGIDLS
;
A
#
# COMPACT_ATOMS: atom_id res chain seq x y z
N MET A 1 -36.60 77.85 52.04
CA MET A 1 -35.46 78.22 51.25
C MET A 1 -35.51 77.50 49.93
N LEU A 2 -35.74 78.23 48.87
CA LEU A 2 -35.90 77.76 47.48
C LEU A 2 -34.57 77.24 46.93
N ARG A 3 -34.60 76.19 46.14
CA ARG A 3 -33.68 76.01 45.02
C ARG A 3 -34.42 75.30 43.92
N THR A 4 -34.52 76.00 42.83
CA THR A 4 -35.10 75.70 41.54
C THR A 4 -34.33 74.57 40.83
N LEU A 5 -35.09 73.59 40.28
CA LEU A 5 -34.52 72.52 39.41
C LEU A 5 -34.87 72.79 37.95
N HIS A 6 -33.93 73.05 37.13
CA HIS A 6 -34.07 73.23 35.69
C HIS A 6 -34.16 71.86 34.98
N ILE A 7 -35.28 71.67 34.30
CA ILE A 7 -35.46 70.50 33.44
C ILE A 7 -34.89 70.82 32.06
N LEU A 8 -33.85 70.09 31.67
CA LEU A 8 -33.29 70.16 30.32
C LEU A 8 -33.85 68.99 29.47
N LEU A 9 -34.65 69.37 28.46
CA LEU A 9 -35.29 68.45 27.52
C LEU A 9 -34.24 68.08 26.45
N ALA A 10 -33.73 66.89 26.47
CA ALA A 10 -32.87 66.39 25.43
C ALA A 10 -33.67 65.54 24.43
N THR A 11 -33.82 66.05 23.24
CA THR A 11 -34.51 65.41 22.13
C THR A 11 -33.53 64.31 21.54
N LEU A 12 -33.92 63.05 21.74
CA LEU A 12 -33.17 61.93 21.13
C LEU A 12 -33.64 61.75 19.69
N MET A 13 -32.80 62.08 18.72
CA MET A 13 -32.95 61.62 17.33
C MET A 13 -32.51 60.13 17.21
N LEU A 14 -33.45 59.24 16.96
CA LEU A 14 -33.18 57.88 16.56
C LEU A 14 -32.70 57.87 15.11
N CYS A 15 -31.38 57.75 14.90
CA CYS A 15 -30.84 57.30 13.63
C CYS A 15 -30.97 55.77 13.56
N ALA A 16 -31.89 55.28 12.75
CA ALA A 16 -31.95 53.86 12.40
C ALA A 16 -30.79 53.53 11.43
N CYS A 17 -29.66 53.06 11.96
CA CYS A 17 -28.64 52.42 11.15
C CYS A 17 -29.12 50.99 10.84
N ASN A 18 -29.55 50.75 9.59
CA ASN A 18 -29.69 49.44 9.03
C ASN A 18 -28.27 48.84 8.85
N SER A 19 -27.78 48.14 9.87
CA SER A 19 -26.64 47.27 9.71
C SER A 19 -27.08 46.00 8.96
N HIS A 20 -26.92 45.97 7.64
CA HIS A 20 -26.87 44.73 6.90
C HIS A 20 -25.64 44.01 7.44
N ALA A 21 -25.85 43.00 8.29
CA ALA A 21 -24.86 42.03 8.59
C ALA A 21 -24.57 41.27 7.27
N ALA A 22 -23.43 41.56 6.66
CA ALA A 22 -22.90 40.71 5.58
C ALA A 22 -22.64 39.35 6.23
N THR A 23 -23.40 38.34 5.84
CA THR A 23 -23.07 36.95 6.05
C THR A 23 -21.71 36.73 5.34
N PRO A 24 -20.70 36.17 6.04
CA PRO A 24 -19.48 35.79 5.33
C PRO A 24 -19.88 34.75 4.29
N ASP A 25 -19.70 35.13 3.03
CA ASP A 25 -19.77 34.21 1.90
C ASP A 25 -18.61 33.18 2.06
N ASN A 26 -18.93 32.06 2.70
CA ASN A 26 -18.05 30.87 2.73
C ASN A 26 -18.14 30.14 1.38
N GLY A 27 -18.08 30.88 0.29
CA GLY A 27 -17.87 30.36 -1.05
C GLY A 27 -16.44 29.93 -1.26
N GLY A 28 -15.91 29.12 -0.38
CA GLY A 28 -14.75 28.27 -0.68
C GLY A 28 -15.21 27.28 -1.72
N SER A 29 -15.01 27.57 -3.01
CA SER A 29 -15.06 26.58 -4.06
C SER A 29 -14.02 25.52 -3.67
N ALA A 30 -14.46 24.35 -3.19
CA ALA A 30 -13.57 23.21 -3.02
C ALA A 30 -12.86 23.02 -4.36
N GLU A 31 -11.53 23.13 -4.38
CA GLU A 31 -10.78 22.80 -5.59
C GLU A 31 -11.22 21.39 -6.03
N PRO A 32 -11.43 21.16 -7.32
CA PRO A 32 -11.82 19.84 -7.80
C PRO A 32 -10.75 18.85 -7.34
N VAL A 33 -11.16 17.78 -6.65
CA VAL A 33 -10.28 16.68 -6.25
C VAL A 33 -9.61 16.17 -7.53
N ARG A 34 -8.30 16.41 -7.64
CA ARG A 34 -7.53 15.96 -8.80
C ARG A 34 -7.31 14.48 -8.66
N GLU A 35 -7.62 13.74 -9.72
CA GLU A 35 -7.35 12.31 -9.79
C GLU A 35 -5.85 12.03 -9.57
N VAL A 36 -5.55 11.04 -8.73
CA VAL A 36 -4.17 10.59 -8.51
C VAL A 36 -3.69 9.86 -9.76
N ILE A 37 -2.53 10.25 -10.26
CA ILE A 37 -1.85 9.60 -11.39
C ILE A 37 -0.69 8.79 -10.81
N VAL A 38 -0.74 7.47 -10.94
CA VAL A 38 0.34 6.58 -10.50
C VAL A 38 1.56 6.66 -11.42
N GLY A 39 2.73 6.31 -10.92
CA GLY A 39 3.99 6.36 -11.69
C GLY A 39 3.90 5.59 -13.01
N ALA A 40 3.18 4.47 -13.05
CA ALA A 40 2.94 3.67 -14.26
C ALA A 40 2.26 4.46 -15.41
N GLN A 41 1.46 5.47 -15.08
CA GLN A 41 0.74 6.29 -16.05
C GLN A 41 1.59 7.45 -16.62
N ASP A 42 2.74 7.76 -16.02
CA ASP A 42 3.64 8.80 -16.53
C ASP A 42 4.63 8.25 -17.58
N THR A 43 4.10 7.64 -18.63
CA THR A 43 4.86 6.99 -19.70
C THR A 43 5.84 7.93 -20.39
N THR A 44 5.50 9.21 -20.49
CA THR A 44 6.39 10.23 -21.09
C THR A 44 7.68 10.42 -20.34
N THR A 45 7.69 10.15 -19.03
CA THR A 45 8.89 10.29 -18.18
C THR A 45 9.74 9.03 -18.19
N TYR A 46 9.16 7.83 -18.07
CA TYR A 46 9.98 6.63 -17.90
C TYR A 46 10.23 5.82 -19.18
N MET A 47 9.33 5.82 -20.18
CA MET A 47 9.57 5.05 -21.42
C MET A 47 10.89 5.42 -22.12
N PRO A 48 11.29 6.71 -22.20
CA PRO A 48 12.59 7.08 -22.76
C PRO A 48 13.79 6.46 -22.03
N LEU A 49 13.66 6.13 -20.75
CA LEU A 49 14.70 5.48 -19.96
C LEU A 49 14.88 4.00 -20.32
N LEU A 50 13.86 3.39 -20.97
CA LEU A 50 13.78 1.96 -21.25
C LEU A 50 14.11 1.63 -22.72
N HIS A 51 14.00 2.61 -23.64
CA HIS A 51 14.26 2.37 -25.06
C HIS A 51 15.71 1.89 -25.31
N ASN A 52 15.85 0.94 -26.21
CA ASN A 52 17.13 0.31 -26.60
C ASN A 52 17.88 -0.37 -25.45
N ARG A 53 17.18 -0.73 -24.37
CA ARG A 53 17.74 -1.44 -23.22
C ARG A 53 17.03 -2.78 -23.04
N ARG A 54 17.72 -3.73 -22.42
CA ARG A 54 17.10 -4.97 -21.95
C ARG A 54 16.45 -4.70 -20.62
N VAL A 55 15.14 -4.86 -20.53
CA VAL A 55 14.32 -4.49 -19.37
C VAL A 55 13.81 -5.75 -18.68
N ALA A 56 14.03 -5.87 -17.38
CA ALA A 56 13.30 -6.82 -16.52
C ALA A 56 12.24 -6.04 -15.72
N VAL A 57 11.13 -6.69 -15.41
CA VAL A 57 10.03 -6.07 -14.66
C VAL A 57 9.74 -6.88 -13.41
N LEU A 58 9.79 -6.27 -12.24
CA LEU A 58 9.30 -6.83 -10.99
C LEU A 58 7.88 -6.32 -10.76
N ALA A 59 6.89 -7.19 -10.96
CA ALA A 59 5.48 -6.80 -10.94
C ALA A 59 4.56 -7.95 -10.54
N ASN A 60 3.38 -7.62 -10.07
CA ASN A 60 2.29 -8.55 -9.84
C ASN A 60 0.98 -8.02 -10.47
N HIS A 61 -0.15 -8.67 -10.19
CA HIS A 61 -1.46 -8.33 -10.72
C HIS A 61 -1.92 -6.88 -10.46
N THR A 62 -1.33 -6.21 -9.47
CA THR A 62 -1.67 -4.81 -9.13
C THR A 62 -0.99 -3.80 -10.06
N ALA A 63 -0.01 -4.23 -10.86
CA ALA A 63 0.77 -3.37 -11.75
C ALA A 63 -0.05 -2.95 -12.99
N MET A 64 -1.23 -2.40 -12.76
CA MET A 64 -2.11 -1.95 -13.83
C MET A 64 -1.80 -0.50 -14.22
N TYR A 65 -1.74 -0.29 -15.53
CA TYR A 65 -1.66 1.04 -16.15
C TYR A 65 -3.01 1.75 -16.12
N ASP A 66 -4.05 1.00 -16.41
CA ASP A 66 -5.46 1.39 -16.35
C ASP A 66 -6.31 0.19 -15.88
N THR A 67 -7.63 0.26 -16.03
CA THR A 67 -8.55 -0.80 -15.61
C THR A 67 -8.42 -2.10 -16.40
N GLU A 68 -7.76 -2.09 -17.57
CA GLU A 68 -7.73 -3.22 -18.51
C GLU A 68 -6.30 -3.70 -18.81
N ARG A 69 -5.31 -2.80 -18.77
CA ARG A 69 -3.96 -3.07 -19.23
C ARG A 69 -2.96 -3.13 -18.10
N HIS A 70 -2.27 -4.24 -18.01
CA HIS A 70 -1.12 -4.40 -17.13
C HIS A 70 0.11 -3.66 -17.72
N ILE A 71 1.00 -3.15 -16.86
CA ILE A 71 2.18 -2.38 -17.29
C ILE A 71 3.08 -3.15 -18.28
N VAL A 72 3.23 -4.46 -18.11
CA VAL A 72 4.01 -5.31 -19.03
C VAL A 72 3.37 -5.33 -20.42
N ASP A 73 2.03 -5.37 -20.50
CA ASP A 73 1.32 -5.32 -21.77
C ASP A 73 1.53 -3.98 -22.50
N VAL A 74 1.54 -2.89 -21.73
CA VAL A 74 1.80 -1.54 -22.24
C VAL A 74 3.24 -1.43 -22.76
N MET A 75 4.23 -1.83 -21.94
CA MET A 75 5.64 -1.81 -22.35
C MET A 75 5.90 -2.67 -23.59
N HIS A 76 5.31 -3.87 -23.64
CA HIS A 76 5.44 -4.77 -24.80
C HIS A 76 4.80 -4.13 -26.05
N GLY A 77 3.63 -3.52 -25.94
CA GLY A 77 2.93 -2.82 -27.03
C GLY A 77 3.70 -1.61 -27.55
N GLU A 78 4.44 -0.91 -26.69
CA GLU A 78 5.30 0.24 -27.05
C GLU A 78 6.69 -0.20 -27.57
N GLY A 79 6.93 -1.52 -27.76
CA GLY A 79 8.16 -2.05 -28.32
C GLY A 79 9.35 -2.01 -27.35
N ILE A 80 9.14 -1.91 -26.05
CA ILE A 80 10.18 -2.05 -25.05
C ILE A 80 10.65 -3.50 -25.02
N ASN A 81 11.96 -3.70 -25.05
CA ASN A 81 12.57 -5.04 -25.01
C ASN A 81 12.53 -5.62 -23.58
N VAL A 82 11.33 -6.10 -23.16
CA VAL A 82 11.15 -6.78 -21.88
C VAL A 82 11.67 -8.21 -22.02
N VAL A 83 12.76 -8.53 -21.32
CA VAL A 83 13.44 -9.83 -21.40
C VAL A 83 13.02 -10.81 -20.32
N GLY A 84 12.34 -10.35 -19.28
CA GLY A 84 11.84 -11.20 -18.20
C GLY A 84 10.96 -10.45 -17.20
N ILE A 85 10.10 -11.20 -16.53
CA ILE A 85 9.19 -10.72 -15.50
C ILE A 85 9.52 -11.46 -14.22
N PHE A 86 9.83 -10.74 -13.15
CA PHE A 86 9.93 -11.28 -11.81
C PHE A 86 8.57 -11.12 -11.11
N ALA A 87 8.05 -12.22 -10.61
CA ALA A 87 6.80 -12.24 -9.86
C ALA A 87 7.11 -12.37 -8.36
N PRO A 88 6.62 -11.45 -7.52
CA PRO A 88 6.68 -11.60 -6.07
C PRO A 88 5.63 -12.62 -5.60
N GLU A 89 5.46 -12.72 -4.29
CA GLU A 89 4.38 -13.50 -3.68
C GLU A 89 3.03 -13.23 -4.37
N HIS A 90 2.17 -14.24 -4.47
CA HIS A 90 0.89 -14.28 -5.22
C HIS A 90 1.01 -14.35 -6.76
N GLY A 91 2.21 -14.34 -7.32
CA GLY A 91 2.43 -14.52 -8.76
C GLY A 91 2.14 -13.30 -9.62
N PHE A 92 2.54 -13.38 -10.88
CA PHE A 92 2.47 -12.25 -11.81
C PHE A 92 1.04 -11.80 -12.14
N ARG A 93 0.10 -12.74 -12.32
CA ARG A 93 -1.31 -12.45 -12.64
C ARG A 93 -2.26 -12.68 -11.45
N GLY A 94 -1.75 -12.82 -10.22
CA GLY A 94 -2.54 -12.86 -9.00
C GLY A 94 -3.28 -14.17 -8.71
N SER A 95 -2.86 -15.27 -9.32
CA SER A 95 -3.54 -16.57 -9.20
C SER A 95 -2.89 -17.53 -8.19
N VAL A 96 -1.87 -17.10 -7.44
CA VAL A 96 -1.07 -17.97 -6.56
C VAL A 96 -1.30 -17.61 -5.10
N GLU A 97 -1.47 -18.64 -4.26
CA GLU A 97 -1.63 -18.49 -2.81
C GLU A 97 -0.40 -17.88 -2.12
N ALA A 98 -0.61 -17.22 -0.97
CA ALA A 98 0.46 -16.68 -0.14
C ALA A 98 1.46 -17.78 0.28
N GLY A 99 2.75 -17.51 0.09
CA GLY A 99 3.83 -18.45 0.44
C GLY A 99 4.06 -19.60 -0.56
N ALA A 100 3.25 -19.72 -1.62
CA ALA A 100 3.48 -20.73 -2.65
C ALA A 100 4.71 -20.40 -3.51
N THR A 101 5.41 -21.44 -3.97
CA THR A 101 6.54 -21.29 -4.88
C THR A 101 6.07 -20.88 -6.26
N ILE A 102 6.61 -19.78 -6.78
CA ILE A 102 6.38 -19.34 -8.15
C ILE A 102 7.41 -20.02 -9.03
N GLU A 103 6.92 -20.89 -9.92
CA GLU A 103 7.77 -21.58 -10.90
C GLU A 103 8.05 -20.68 -12.11
N ASP A 104 9.19 -20.92 -12.78
CA ASP A 104 9.50 -20.29 -14.05
C ASP A 104 8.45 -20.68 -15.09
N GLY A 105 8.08 -19.74 -15.93
CA GLY A 105 7.03 -19.92 -16.93
C GLY A 105 7.12 -18.92 -18.08
N ILE A 106 6.09 -18.86 -18.88
CA ILE A 106 5.95 -17.89 -19.97
C ILE A 106 4.59 -17.21 -19.80
N ASP A 107 4.57 -15.88 -19.80
CA ASP A 107 3.33 -15.14 -19.83
C ASP A 107 2.59 -15.40 -21.14
N ALA A 108 1.41 -15.98 -21.05
CA ALA A 108 0.63 -16.41 -22.21
C ALA A 108 0.21 -15.26 -23.14
N LYS A 109 0.15 -14.04 -22.63
CA LYS A 109 -0.29 -12.86 -23.40
C LYS A 109 0.84 -12.23 -24.21
N THR A 110 2.04 -12.16 -23.62
CA THR A 110 3.17 -11.44 -24.21
C THR A 110 4.26 -12.38 -24.71
N GLY A 111 4.26 -13.65 -24.29
CA GLY A 111 5.35 -14.61 -24.59
C GLY A 111 6.63 -14.35 -23.80
N ILE A 112 6.61 -13.42 -22.83
CA ILE A 112 7.78 -13.05 -22.02
C ILE A 112 7.99 -14.09 -20.92
N ALA A 113 9.25 -14.45 -20.65
CA ALA A 113 9.59 -15.37 -19.57
C ALA A 113 9.23 -14.78 -18.18
N ILE A 114 8.57 -15.60 -17.36
CA ILE A 114 8.39 -15.34 -15.94
C ILE A 114 9.55 -16.02 -15.22
N LEU A 115 10.32 -15.24 -14.46
CA LEU A 115 11.55 -15.65 -13.81
C LEU A 115 11.34 -15.71 -12.30
N SER A 116 11.85 -16.76 -11.65
CA SER A 116 11.80 -16.84 -10.20
C SER A 116 12.69 -15.78 -9.55
N LEU A 117 12.14 -15.12 -8.52
CA LEU A 117 12.91 -14.24 -7.63
C LEU A 117 13.90 -15.01 -6.76
N TYR A 118 13.69 -16.30 -6.60
CA TYR A 118 14.42 -17.14 -5.67
C TYR A 118 15.11 -18.28 -6.42
N ASN A 119 16.39 -18.48 -6.16
CA ASN A 119 17.17 -19.57 -6.72
C ASN A 119 17.64 -20.47 -5.57
N GLY A 120 16.89 -21.52 -5.28
CA GLY A 120 17.19 -22.43 -4.18
C GLY A 120 17.26 -21.70 -2.83
N ASN A 121 18.43 -21.74 -2.18
CA ASN A 121 18.65 -21.07 -0.89
C ASN A 121 19.01 -19.58 -1.02
N THR A 122 19.19 -19.07 -2.24
CA THR A 122 19.47 -17.64 -2.45
C THR A 122 18.17 -16.87 -2.63
N GLN A 123 18.11 -15.70 -2.03
CA GLN A 123 16.93 -14.81 -2.11
C GLN A 123 17.12 -13.77 -3.22
N ARG A 124 17.78 -14.15 -4.31
CA ARG A 124 17.98 -13.36 -5.52
C ARG A 124 18.06 -14.27 -6.75
N PRO A 125 17.81 -13.74 -7.96
CA PRO A 125 18.01 -14.49 -9.20
C PRO A 125 19.46 -14.95 -9.39
N SER A 126 19.65 -15.93 -10.30
CA SER A 126 20.98 -16.37 -10.67
C SER A 126 21.80 -15.29 -11.36
N ASP A 127 23.11 -15.40 -11.33
CA ASP A 127 24.02 -14.46 -11.98
C ASP A 127 23.74 -14.32 -13.48
N ASP A 128 23.40 -15.41 -14.17
CA ASP A 128 23.08 -15.39 -15.60
C ASP A 128 21.80 -14.60 -15.86
N VAL A 129 20.78 -14.74 -15.03
CA VAL A 129 19.56 -13.94 -15.09
C VAL A 129 19.88 -12.48 -14.82
N MET A 130 20.68 -12.15 -13.80
CA MET A 130 21.06 -10.77 -13.51
C MET A 130 21.85 -10.10 -14.65
N ARG A 131 22.63 -10.86 -15.43
CA ARG A 131 23.34 -10.34 -16.62
C ARG A 131 22.48 -10.24 -17.87
N SER A 132 21.24 -10.74 -17.83
CA SER A 132 20.35 -10.73 -19.00
C SER A 132 19.66 -9.39 -19.25
N PHE A 133 19.66 -8.48 -18.28
CA PHE A 133 18.99 -7.17 -18.36
C PHE A 133 19.89 -6.02 -17.89
N ASP A 134 19.53 -4.81 -18.28
CA ASP A 134 20.24 -3.57 -17.97
C ASP A 134 19.46 -2.68 -16.99
N VAL A 135 18.12 -2.80 -17.01
CA VAL A 135 17.19 -2.01 -16.19
C VAL A 135 16.17 -2.94 -15.56
N LEU A 136 15.95 -2.76 -14.27
CA LEU A 136 14.82 -3.32 -13.54
C LEU A 136 13.74 -2.25 -13.38
N VAL A 137 12.55 -2.50 -13.90
CA VAL A 137 11.35 -1.72 -13.57
C VAL A 137 10.62 -2.41 -12.43
N VAL A 138 10.23 -1.65 -11.41
CA VAL A 138 9.44 -2.13 -10.26
C VAL A 138 8.09 -1.46 -10.28
N ASP A 139 7.03 -2.25 -10.33
CA ASP A 139 5.65 -1.78 -10.25
C ASP A 139 4.80 -2.75 -9.42
N MET A 140 4.50 -2.39 -8.19
CA MET A 140 3.71 -3.19 -7.25
C MET A 140 2.98 -2.27 -6.27
N GLN A 141 1.75 -2.61 -5.90
CA GLN A 141 1.01 -1.93 -4.86
C GLN A 141 1.39 -2.49 -3.49
N ASP A 142 1.96 -1.65 -2.63
CA ASP A 142 2.17 -1.91 -1.21
C ASP A 142 1.01 -1.35 -0.38
N VAL A 143 0.89 -1.76 0.88
CA VAL A 143 -0.16 -1.30 1.80
C VAL A 143 0.37 -0.52 3.00
N GLY A 144 1.67 -0.20 3.02
CA GLY A 144 2.27 0.68 4.03
C GLY A 144 2.65 0.01 5.34
N LEU A 145 2.75 -1.31 5.38
CA LEU A 145 3.03 -2.09 6.59
C LEU A 145 4.38 -2.80 6.50
N ARG A 146 5.18 -2.72 7.58
CA ARG A 146 6.50 -3.35 7.67
C ARG A 146 6.49 -4.85 7.38
N PHE A 147 5.44 -5.56 7.70
CA PHE A 147 5.31 -7.00 7.47
C PHE A 147 4.61 -7.36 6.16
N TYR A 148 4.22 -6.37 5.33
CA TYR A 148 3.80 -6.60 3.96
C TYR A 148 5.03 -6.65 3.06
N THR A 149 5.31 -7.80 2.41
CA THR A 149 6.67 -8.18 2.01
C THR A 149 7.14 -7.67 0.65
N TYR A 150 6.33 -6.91 -0.09
CA TYR A 150 6.70 -6.47 -1.44
C TYR A 150 7.90 -5.52 -1.45
N TYR A 151 8.00 -4.61 -0.47
CA TYR A 151 9.18 -3.76 -0.35
C TYR A 151 10.46 -4.58 -0.09
N ILE A 152 10.37 -5.72 0.61
CA ILE A 152 11.51 -6.61 0.85
C ILE A 152 11.99 -7.23 -0.47
N SER A 153 11.05 -7.71 -1.29
CA SER A 153 11.35 -8.25 -2.62
C SER A 153 12.01 -7.20 -3.51
N MET A 154 11.50 -5.97 -3.49
CA MET A 154 12.11 -4.83 -4.19
C MET A 154 13.53 -4.57 -3.72
N LEU A 155 13.77 -4.46 -2.40
CA LEU A 155 15.10 -4.13 -1.86
C LEU A 155 16.15 -5.22 -2.14
N ARG A 156 15.75 -6.51 -2.12
CA ARG A 156 16.62 -7.60 -2.54
C ARG A 156 17.05 -7.46 -4.02
N MET A 157 16.13 -7.06 -4.88
CA MET A 157 16.43 -6.80 -6.28
C MET A 157 17.26 -5.52 -6.46
N VAL A 158 17.05 -4.48 -5.66
CA VAL A 158 17.90 -3.29 -5.61
C VAL A 158 19.36 -3.68 -5.28
N ASP A 159 19.55 -4.50 -4.23
CA ASP A 159 20.87 -5.00 -3.84
C ASP A 159 21.53 -5.83 -4.98
N ALA A 160 20.75 -6.70 -5.62
CA ALA A 160 21.22 -7.47 -6.75
C ALA A 160 21.58 -6.59 -7.96
N CYS A 161 20.75 -5.59 -8.27
CA CYS A 161 21.02 -4.63 -9.34
C CYS A 161 22.30 -3.82 -9.07
N ALA A 162 22.55 -3.41 -7.83
CA ALA A 162 23.79 -2.72 -7.46
C ALA A 162 25.04 -3.61 -7.71
N ASP A 163 24.95 -4.92 -7.39
CA ASP A 163 26.06 -5.87 -7.60
C ASP A 163 26.38 -6.09 -9.09
N PHE A 164 25.39 -5.97 -9.97
CA PHE A 164 25.54 -6.22 -11.41
C PHE A 164 25.55 -4.94 -12.28
N GLY A 165 25.44 -3.78 -11.66
CA GLY A 165 25.42 -2.48 -12.37
C GLY A 165 24.14 -2.22 -13.15
N CYS A 166 23.04 -2.89 -12.83
CA CYS A 166 21.73 -2.63 -13.40
C CYS A 166 21.10 -1.37 -12.76
N GLU A 167 20.36 -0.62 -13.55
CA GLU A 167 19.58 0.52 -13.05
C GLU A 167 18.21 0.07 -12.54
N VAL A 168 17.66 0.77 -11.56
CA VAL A 168 16.32 0.50 -11.01
C VAL A 168 15.41 1.69 -11.28
N VAL A 169 14.23 1.43 -11.86
CA VAL A 169 13.16 2.41 -12.07
C VAL A 169 11.94 1.94 -11.29
N VAL A 170 11.55 2.69 -10.26
CA VAL A 170 10.33 2.42 -9.50
C VAL A 170 9.21 3.28 -10.05
N LEU A 171 8.14 2.62 -10.54
CA LEU A 171 6.89 3.26 -10.90
C LEU A 171 6.03 3.32 -9.63
N ASP A 172 6.10 4.46 -8.95
CA ASP A 172 5.55 4.57 -7.60
C ASP A 172 4.03 4.55 -7.58
N ARG A 173 3.47 4.04 -6.46
CA ARG A 173 2.04 3.94 -6.21
C ARG A 173 1.70 4.53 -4.86
N PRO A 174 0.48 5.10 -4.69
CA PRO A 174 0.03 5.62 -3.41
C PRO A 174 0.06 4.55 -2.32
N ASN A 175 0.42 4.96 -1.12
CA ASN A 175 0.28 4.12 0.07
C ASN A 175 -1.11 4.39 0.69
N PRO A 176 -2.03 3.41 0.77
CA PRO A 176 -3.36 3.61 1.35
C PRO A 176 -3.32 3.94 2.85
N ASN A 177 -2.26 3.51 3.56
CA ASN A 177 -1.97 3.86 4.95
C ASN A 177 -0.87 4.93 5.05
N GLY A 178 -0.70 5.78 4.02
CA GLY A 178 0.35 6.79 3.95
C GLY A 178 0.14 8.00 4.88
N HIS A 179 -1.04 8.16 5.43
CA HIS A 179 -1.46 9.34 6.18
C HIS A 179 -0.99 9.35 7.66
N TYR A 180 -0.40 8.24 8.15
CA TYR A 180 0.09 8.15 9.53
C TYR A 180 1.31 7.21 9.65
N VAL A 181 1.99 7.33 10.78
CA VAL A 181 3.11 6.48 11.17
C VAL A 181 2.82 5.96 12.57
N ASP A 182 2.88 4.64 12.78
CA ASP A 182 2.52 4.05 14.06
C ASP A 182 3.23 2.73 14.35
N GLY A 183 3.17 2.32 15.61
CA GLY A 183 3.78 1.11 16.13
C GLY A 183 5.30 1.22 16.32
N PRO A 184 5.91 0.23 17.00
CA PRO A 184 7.33 0.27 17.34
C PRO A 184 8.23 0.09 16.11
N ILE A 185 9.37 0.78 16.12
CA ILE A 185 10.48 0.53 15.19
C ILE A 185 11.02 -0.88 15.43
N LEU A 186 11.32 -1.60 14.35
CA LEU A 186 11.90 -2.94 14.43
C LEU A 186 13.28 -2.91 15.10
N ASP A 187 13.42 -3.65 16.19
CA ASP A 187 14.75 -4.00 16.69
C ASP A 187 15.39 -5.02 15.75
N MET A 188 16.51 -4.64 15.13
CA MET A 188 17.15 -5.43 14.06
C MET A 188 17.64 -6.81 14.48
N LYS A 189 17.68 -7.11 15.78
CA LYS A 189 17.90 -8.50 16.25
C LYS A 189 16.77 -9.45 15.86
N TYR A 190 15.59 -8.91 15.53
CA TYR A 190 14.41 -9.65 15.04
C TYR A 190 14.24 -9.55 13.52
N LYS A 191 15.26 -9.11 12.80
CA LYS A 191 15.21 -9.07 11.32
C LYS A 191 14.79 -10.42 10.76
N SER A 192 13.81 -10.43 9.88
CA SER A 192 13.23 -11.65 9.29
C SER A 192 12.65 -11.39 7.92
N GLY A 193 12.03 -12.41 7.30
CA GLY A 193 11.31 -12.28 6.04
C GLY A 193 10.05 -11.39 6.10
N VAL A 194 9.55 -11.08 7.30
CA VAL A 194 8.40 -10.20 7.54
C VAL A 194 8.77 -8.93 8.33
N GLY A 195 10.06 -8.63 8.42
CA GLY A 195 10.57 -7.44 9.10
C GLY A 195 12.02 -7.21 8.69
N TRP A 196 12.25 -6.36 7.69
CA TRP A 196 13.55 -6.23 7.03
C TRP A 196 14.32 -4.96 7.38
N LEU A 197 13.62 -3.86 7.63
CA LEU A 197 14.17 -2.54 7.91
C LEU A 197 13.84 -2.06 9.34
N PRO A 198 14.68 -1.20 9.93
CA PRO A 198 14.41 -0.57 11.23
C PRO A 198 13.37 0.57 11.08
N ILE A 199 12.15 0.22 10.66
CA ILE A 199 11.03 1.14 10.45
C ILE A 199 9.85 0.78 11.35
N PRO A 200 8.91 1.70 11.60
CA PRO A 200 7.68 1.44 12.35
C PRO A 200 6.81 0.35 11.71
N VAL A 201 5.79 -0.13 12.42
CA VAL A 201 4.81 -1.09 11.88
C VAL A 201 4.08 -0.45 10.70
N VAL A 202 3.45 0.70 10.89
CA VAL A 202 2.92 1.56 9.83
C VAL A 202 3.99 2.60 9.52
N HIS A 203 4.58 2.53 8.34
CA HIS A 203 5.75 3.36 8.03
C HIS A 203 5.42 4.64 7.26
N GLY A 204 4.20 4.79 6.75
CA GLY A 204 3.76 5.99 6.05
C GLY A 204 4.39 6.24 4.67
N LEU A 205 5.28 5.39 4.18
CA LEU A 205 6.07 5.63 2.96
C LEU A 205 5.49 4.91 1.75
N THR A 206 5.70 5.47 0.55
CA THR A 206 5.52 4.75 -0.72
C THR A 206 6.69 3.81 -0.99
N MET A 207 6.55 2.92 -1.98
CA MET A 207 7.63 2.01 -2.40
C MET A 207 8.87 2.78 -2.89
N GLY A 208 8.66 3.88 -3.63
CA GLY A 208 9.75 4.74 -4.12
C GLY A 208 10.47 5.46 -2.98
N GLU A 209 9.74 5.89 -1.95
CA GLU A 209 10.30 6.51 -0.75
C GLU A 209 11.08 5.50 0.09
N ILE A 210 10.56 4.26 0.27
CA ILE A 210 11.30 3.18 0.95
C ILE A 210 12.63 2.90 0.24
N ALA A 211 12.61 2.75 -1.10
CA ALA A 211 13.83 2.48 -1.86
C ALA A 211 14.85 3.62 -1.71
N THR A 212 14.38 4.87 -1.80
CA THR A 212 15.22 6.06 -1.65
C THR A 212 15.85 6.13 -0.26
N MET A 213 15.03 5.94 0.78
CA MET A 213 15.47 5.93 2.18
C MET A 213 16.45 4.79 2.45
N ALA A 214 16.14 3.57 2.01
CA ALA A 214 16.98 2.40 2.28
C ALA A 214 18.39 2.54 1.64
N ILE A 215 18.48 3.13 0.45
CA ILE A 215 19.78 3.43 -0.19
C ILE A 215 20.47 4.56 0.56
N GLY A 216 19.77 5.64 0.90
CA GLY A 216 20.34 6.82 1.58
C GLY A 216 20.88 6.52 2.97
N GLU A 217 20.20 5.66 3.72
CA GLU A 217 20.60 5.20 5.06
C GLU A 217 21.63 4.05 5.03
N GLY A 218 21.98 3.54 3.84
CA GLY A 218 22.89 2.41 3.71
C GLY A 218 22.29 1.06 4.15
N TRP A 219 20.97 0.96 4.22
CA TRP A 219 20.27 -0.30 4.50
C TRP A 219 20.14 -1.19 3.27
N ALA A 220 20.21 -0.59 2.09
CA ALA A 220 20.33 -1.25 0.79
C ALA A 220 21.59 -0.75 0.07
N LYS A 221 22.09 -1.54 -0.89
CA LYS A 221 23.26 -1.19 -1.69
C LYS A 221 22.96 0.00 -2.62
N PRO A 222 23.97 0.81 -2.98
CA PRO A 222 23.82 2.03 -3.78
C PRO A 222 23.57 1.71 -5.27
N ALA A 223 22.38 1.21 -5.61
CA ALA A 223 21.94 1.09 -6.99
C ALA A 223 21.61 2.47 -7.59
N LYS A 224 21.75 2.59 -8.91
CA LYS A 224 21.24 3.78 -9.62
C LYS A 224 19.72 3.71 -9.67
N LEU A 225 19.06 4.49 -8.82
CA LEU A 225 17.61 4.52 -8.63
C LEU A 225 16.98 5.74 -9.31
N THR A 226 15.89 5.51 -10.03
CA THR A 226 14.95 6.53 -10.52
C THR A 226 13.56 6.22 -10.01
N VAL A 227 12.91 7.16 -9.33
CA VAL A 227 11.52 7.02 -8.88
C VAL A 227 10.61 7.89 -9.73
N ILE A 228 9.63 7.28 -10.36
CA ILE A 228 8.56 7.96 -11.08
C ILE A 228 7.41 8.15 -10.10
N LYS A 229 7.36 9.34 -9.50
CA LYS A 229 6.45 9.66 -8.41
C LYS A 229 5.00 9.72 -8.87
N CYS A 230 4.06 9.44 -7.97
CA CYS A 230 2.66 9.75 -8.16
C CYS A 230 2.44 11.25 -8.30
N LYS A 231 1.49 11.66 -9.16
CA LYS A 231 1.05 13.06 -9.26
C LYS A 231 -0.29 13.22 -8.54
N ASN A 232 -0.53 14.40 -7.97
CA ASN A 232 -1.71 14.71 -7.17
C ASN A 232 -1.90 13.78 -5.95
N TYR A 233 -0.82 13.28 -5.40
CA TYR A 233 -0.78 12.44 -4.21
C TYR A 233 0.22 13.02 -3.21
N ASP A 234 -0.16 13.06 -1.97
CA ASP A 234 0.68 13.31 -0.81
C ASP A 234 0.23 12.44 0.36
N HIS A 235 0.94 12.52 1.49
CA HIS A 235 0.64 11.72 2.68
C HIS A 235 -0.66 12.11 3.40
N THR A 236 -1.40 13.12 2.96
CA THR A 236 -2.74 13.44 3.45
C THR A 236 -3.85 12.86 2.58
N THR A 237 -3.48 12.26 1.45
CA THR A 237 -4.42 11.70 0.48
C THR A 237 -4.90 10.32 0.94
N HIS A 238 -6.17 10.18 1.26
CA HIS A 238 -6.80 8.87 1.43
C HIS A 238 -7.05 8.25 0.05
N TYR A 239 -6.32 7.20 -0.27
CA TYR A 239 -6.36 6.56 -1.58
C TYR A 239 -6.99 5.18 -1.50
N GLU A 240 -8.09 5.00 -2.20
CA GLU A 240 -8.72 3.69 -2.36
C GLU A 240 -8.02 2.91 -3.47
N LEU A 241 -7.61 1.69 -3.16
CA LEU A 241 -6.94 0.83 -4.13
C LEU A 241 -7.96 0.34 -5.18
N PRO A 242 -7.69 0.54 -6.48
CA PRO A 242 -8.59 0.06 -7.53
C PRO A 242 -8.59 -1.46 -7.67
N ILE A 243 -7.58 -2.13 -7.09
CA ILE A 243 -7.39 -3.58 -7.17
C ILE A 243 -6.93 -4.06 -5.78
N ALA A 244 -7.55 -5.13 -5.31
CA ALA A 244 -7.14 -5.79 -4.07
C ALA A 244 -5.66 -6.22 -4.13
N PRO A 245 -4.82 -5.82 -3.17
CA PRO A 245 -3.38 -6.08 -3.21
C PRO A 245 -3.03 -7.55 -2.90
N SER A 246 -3.96 -8.28 -2.29
CA SER A 246 -3.83 -9.69 -1.93
C SER A 246 -5.21 -10.33 -1.85
N PRO A 247 -5.34 -11.65 -2.11
CA PRO A 247 -6.59 -12.39 -1.87
C PRO A 247 -7.10 -12.31 -0.43
N ASN A 248 -6.21 -12.03 0.53
CA ASN A 248 -6.55 -11.85 1.94
C ASN A 248 -6.78 -10.38 2.35
N LEU A 249 -6.67 -9.43 1.44
CA LEU A 249 -7.04 -8.03 1.64
C LEU A 249 -8.01 -7.62 0.53
N PRO A 250 -9.23 -8.21 0.51
CA PRO A 250 -10.15 -8.06 -0.62
C PRO A 250 -10.87 -6.71 -0.66
N THR A 251 -10.91 -5.99 0.46
CA THR A 251 -11.64 -4.72 0.61
C THR A 251 -10.71 -3.61 1.07
N GLN A 252 -11.08 -2.37 0.80
CA GLN A 252 -10.35 -1.22 1.35
C GLN A 252 -10.43 -1.19 2.88
N HIS A 253 -11.54 -1.64 3.45
CA HIS A 253 -11.74 -1.74 4.89
C HIS A 253 -10.75 -2.72 5.53
N SER A 254 -10.57 -3.90 4.94
CA SER A 254 -9.56 -4.87 5.40
C SER A 254 -8.14 -4.30 5.38
N ILE A 255 -7.80 -3.45 4.38
CA ILE A 255 -6.50 -2.79 4.29
C ILE A 255 -6.29 -1.81 5.44
N TYR A 256 -7.33 -1.09 5.86
CA TYR A 256 -7.25 -0.16 6.99
C TYR A 256 -7.20 -0.88 8.35
N LEU A 257 -7.89 -2.01 8.50
CA LEU A 257 -7.84 -2.83 9.71
C LEU A 257 -6.57 -3.69 9.81
N TYR A 258 -5.90 -3.94 8.68
CA TYR A 258 -4.73 -4.81 8.62
C TYR A 258 -3.58 -4.40 9.57
N PRO A 259 -3.26 -3.11 9.82
CA PRO A 259 -2.26 -2.69 10.78
C PRO A 259 -2.46 -3.28 12.18
N THR A 260 -3.69 -3.35 12.64
CA THR A 260 -4.10 -3.92 13.93
C THR A 260 -4.25 -5.43 13.86
N THR A 261 -5.08 -5.92 12.95
CA THR A 261 -5.50 -7.33 12.94
C THR A 261 -4.41 -8.28 12.50
N CYS A 262 -3.44 -7.84 11.69
CA CYS A 262 -2.27 -8.66 11.33
C CYS A 262 -1.41 -9.03 12.55
N LEU A 263 -1.43 -8.24 13.63
CA LEU A 263 -0.71 -8.57 14.86
C LEU A 263 -1.23 -9.84 15.53
N PHE A 264 -2.48 -10.22 15.26
CA PHE A 264 -3.06 -11.48 15.73
C PHE A 264 -2.43 -12.72 15.09
N GLU A 265 -1.77 -12.62 13.95
CA GLU A 265 -1.04 -13.74 13.34
C GLU A 265 0.08 -14.28 14.24
N GLY A 266 0.60 -13.45 15.15
CA GLY A 266 1.54 -13.85 16.20
C GLY A 266 0.90 -14.50 17.44
N THR A 267 -0.41 -14.74 17.42
CA THR A 267 -1.19 -15.25 18.57
C THR A 267 -1.91 -16.55 18.19
N VAL A 268 -2.79 -17.02 19.07
CA VAL A 268 -3.67 -18.16 18.82
C VAL A 268 -4.97 -17.77 18.09
N LEU A 269 -5.21 -16.49 17.84
CA LEU A 269 -6.44 -16.01 17.21
C LEU A 269 -6.41 -16.27 15.71
N SER A 270 -7.59 -16.56 15.14
CA SER A 270 -7.85 -16.39 13.72
C SER A 270 -8.19 -14.92 13.46
N MET A 271 -7.63 -14.34 12.41
CA MET A 271 -7.97 -13.02 11.89
C MET A 271 -8.85 -13.11 10.63
N GLY A 272 -9.68 -14.15 10.56
CA GLY A 272 -10.65 -14.31 9.48
C GLY A 272 -10.11 -14.93 8.19
N ARG A 273 -8.84 -15.34 8.09
CA ARG A 273 -8.36 -16.10 6.92
C ARG A 273 -9.20 -17.37 6.73
N GLY A 274 -9.52 -17.68 5.48
CA GLY A 274 -10.43 -18.79 5.17
C GLY A 274 -11.91 -18.45 5.36
N THR A 275 -12.26 -17.17 5.42
CA THR A 275 -13.64 -16.65 5.41
C THR A 275 -13.78 -15.60 4.29
N GLU A 276 -14.95 -14.98 4.18
CA GLU A 276 -15.23 -13.87 3.27
C GLU A 276 -14.75 -12.50 3.82
N ALA A 277 -14.30 -12.46 5.10
CA ALA A 277 -13.92 -11.25 5.81
C ALA A 277 -12.52 -11.37 6.47
N PRO A 278 -11.46 -11.71 5.71
CA PRO A 278 -10.12 -11.79 6.26
C PRO A 278 -9.65 -10.40 6.71
N PHE A 279 -9.06 -10.35 7.93
CA PHE A 279 -8.61 -9.14 8.63
C PHE A 279 -9.72 -8.15 9.04
N GLU A 280 -10.98 -8.49 8.80
CA GLU A 280 -12.15 -7.71 9.26
C GLU A 280 -12.89 -8.38 10.42
N ILE A 281 -12.50 -9.61 10.78
CA ILE A 281 -13.02 -10.36 11.92
C ILE A 281 -11.88 -11.06 12.65
N TYR A 282 -12.07 -11.35 13.93
CA TYR A 282 -11.13 -12.17 14.69
C TYR A 282 -11.85 -13.14 15.62
N GLY A 283 -11.19 -14.23 16.01
CA GLY A 283 -11.77 -15.16 16.95
C GLY A 283 -10.95 -16.40 17.26
N HIS A 284 -11.45 -17.15 18.23
CA HIS A 284 -10.87 -18.43 18.66
C HIS A 284 -11.97 -19.37 19.14
N PRO A 285 -11.83 -20.70 19.04
CA PRO A 285 -12.84 -21.65 19.54
C PRO A 285 -13.15 -21.55 21.02
N ASP A 286 -12.23 -21.03 21.83
CA ASP A 286 -12.38 -20.93 23.28
C ASP A 286 -12.82 -19.53 23.76
N LEU A 287 -12.98 -18.54 22.87
CA LEU A 287 -13.54 -17.22 23.20
C LEU A 287 -15.08 -17.24 23.35
N LYS A 288 -15.56 -18.17 24.19
CA LYS A 288 -17.00 -18.29 24.44
C LYS A 288 -17.51 -17.06 25.20
N GLY A 289 -18.59 -16.48 24.71
CA GLY A 289 -19.18 -15.28 25.29
C GLY A 289 -19.19 -14.06 24.37
N TYR A 290 -18.56 -14.16 23.21
CA TYR A 290 -18.73 -13.22 22.11
C TYR A 290 -19.95 -13.61 21.26
N ASP A 291 -20.71 -12.63 20.80
CA ASP A 291 -21.95 -12.85 20.02
C ASP A 291 -21.68 -13.26 18.56
N TYR A 292 -20.54 -12.80 17.99
CA TYR A 292 -20.15 -13.14 16.64
C TYR A 292 -19.44 -14.49 16.58
N SER A 293 -19.70 -15.24 15.53
CA SER A 293 -19.03 -16.53 15.31
C SER A 293 -18.85 -16.84 13.82
N PHE A 294 -17.79 -17.58 13.50
CA PHE A 294 -17.45 -17.99 12.14
C PHE A 294 -16.69 -19.31 12.15
N THR A 295 -16.65 -19.97 10.99
CA THR A 295 -15.87 -21.22 10.82
C THR A 295 -14.94 -21.06 9.62
N PRO A 296 -13.61 -20.98 9.80
CA PRO A 296 -12.67 -20.90 8.70
C PRO A 296 -12.72 -22.16 7.82
N ALA A 297 -12.66 -21.97 6.51
CA ALA A 297 -12.60 -23.04 5.51
C ALA A 297 -11.54 -22.68 4.44
N PRO A 298 -10.95 -23.66 3.75
CA PRO A 298 -10.02 -23.41 2.66
C PRO A 298 -10.64 -22.52 1.58
N ASN A 299 -9.88 -21.52 1.13
CA ASN A 299 -10.24 -20.66 0.01
C ASN A 299 -8.98 -20.23 -0.78
N ALA A 300 -9.16 -19.41 -1.82
CA ALA A 300 -8.07 -18.94 -2.68
C ALA A 300 -6.98 -18.14 -1.93
N GLY A 301 -7.30 -17.52 -0.81
CA GLY A 301 -6.35 -16.75 0.01
C GLY A 301 -5.64 -17.58 1.07
N SER A 302 -6.19 -18.74 1.45
CA SER A 302 -5.64 -19.60 2.50
C SER A 302 -6.13 -21.04 2.34
N ALA A 303 -5.25 -21.97 1.97
CA ALA A 303 -5.59 -23.40 1.88
C ALA A 303 -5.73 -24.04 3.26
N GLU A 304 -4.96 -23.58 4.23
CA GLU A 304 -4.96 -24.09 5.61
C GLU A 304 -5.13 -22.94 6.62
N PRO A 305 -6.32 -22.30 6.69
CA PRO A 305 -6.53 -21.19 7.61
C PRO A 305 -6.45 -21.64 9.08
N PRO A 306 -6.04 -20.77 10.01
CA PRO A 306 -6.06 -21.04 11.44
C PRO A 306 -7.46 -21.50 11.89
N HIS A 307 -7.51 -22.56 12.71
CA HIS A 307 -8.76 -23.18 13.20
C HIS A 307 -9.70 -23.70 12.10
N MET A 308 -9.16 -24.12 10.97
CA MET A 308 -9.94 -24.70 9.87
C MET A 308 -10.98 -25.71 10.35
N GLY A 309 -12.25 -25.54 9.94
CA GLY A 309 -13.37 -26.43 10.29
C GLY A 309 -13.85 -26.33 11.74
N ARG A 310 -13.29 -25.45 12.57
CA ARG A 310 -13.71 -25.25 13.96
C ARG A 310 -14.52 -23.95 14.10
N LEU A 311 -15.62 -24.02 14.85
CA LEU A 311 -16.40 -22.82 15.16
C LEU A 311 -15.58 -21.92 16.11
N CYS A 312 -15.29 -20.71 15.66
CA CYS A 312 -14.63 -19.65 16.41
C CYS A 312 -15.64 -18.62 16.88
N TYR A 313 -15.43 -18.07 18.06
CA TYR A 313 -16.18 -16.93 18.60
C TYR A 313 -15.25 -15.73 18.70
N GLY A 314 -15.75 -14.52 18.49
CA GLY A 314 -14.89 -13.31 18.51
C GLY A 314 -15.61 -12.04 18.10
N GLY A 315 -14.89 -11.11 17.51
CA GLY A 315 -15.40 -9.82 17.07
C GLY A 315 -15.58 -9.72 15.57
N ASP A 316 -16.53 -8.89 15.18
CA ASP A 316 -16.77 -8.42 13.82
C ASP A 316 -16.47 -6.93 13.77
N LEU A 317 -15.50 -6.53 12.95
CA LEU A 317 -15.00 -5.17 12.85
C LEU A 317 -15.56 -4.43 11.61
N ARG A 318 -16.41 -5.08 10.81
CA ARG A 318 -16.90 -4.53 9.53
C ARG A 318 -17.78 -3.30 9.67
N ASP A 319 -18.38 -3.11 10.83
CA ASP A 319 -19.24 -1.95 11.10
C ASP A 319 -18.47 -0.73 11.65
N ILE A 320 -17.15 -0.85 11.89
CA ILE A 320 -16.33 0.29 12.35
C ILE A 320 -16.12 1.24 11.17
N PRO A 321 -16.46 2.53 11.30
CA PRO A 321 -16.24 3.49 10.21
C PRO A 321 -14.75 3.67 9.88
N ASN A 322 -14.42 3.84 8.60
CA ASN A 322 -13.03 4.05 8.17
C ASN A 322 -12.40 5.26 8.84
N GLU A 323 -13.18 6.33 9.08
CA GLU A 323 -12.74 7.56 9.74
C GLU A 323 -12.30 7.31 11.19
N GLU A 324 -12.93 6.36 11.87
CA GLU A 324 -12.57 5.96 13.22
C GLU A 324 -11.24 5.17 13.20
N ILE A 325 -11.09 4.22 12.28
CA ILE A 325 -9.84 3.46 12.09
C ILE A 325 -8.66 4.40 11.79
N TRP A 326 -8.86 5.40 10.92
CA TRP A 326 -7.82 6.37 10.58
C TRP A 326 -7.42 7.27 11.75
N ALA A 327 -8.37 7.60 12.60
CA ALA A 327 -8.14 8.47 13.75
C ALA A 327 -7.39 7.75 14.88
N GLU A 328 -7.64 6.46 15.06
CA GLU A 328 -7.10 5.65 16.16
C GLU A 328 -5.76 5.00 15.81
N GLY A 329 -5.53 4.67 14.52
CA GLY A 329 -4.35 3.95 14.10
C GLY A 329 -4.36 2.49 14.55
N ILE A 330 -3.22 1.98 15.08
CA ILE A 330 -3.16 0.63 15.65
C ILE A 330 -3.87 0.62 17.00
N ASP A 331 -5.04 -0.02 17.05
CA ASP A 331 -5.82 -0.20 18.28
C ASP A 331 -5.95 -1.68 18.65
N LEU A 332 -5.61 -2.02 19.89
CA LEU A 332 -5.70 -3.37 20.48
C LEU A 332 -6.62 -3.40 21.72
N SER A 333 -7.40 -2.33 21.96
CA SER A 333 -8.29 -2.21 23.13
C SER A 333 -9.58 -3.03 23.03
#